data_6969e71278133ae3ac134a9fa85b3c1d
#
_entry.id   6969e71278133ae3ac134a9fa85b3c1d
#
_cell.length_a   1.000
_cell.length_b   1.000
_cell.length_c   1.000
_cell.angle_alpha   90.00
_cell.angle_beta   90.00
_cell.angle_gamma   90.00
#
_symmetry.space_group_name_H-M   'P 1'
#
loop_
_entity.id
_entity.type
_entity.pdbx_description
1 polymer ?
#
loop_
_entity_poly.entity_id
_entity_poly.type
_entity_poly.pdbx_seq_one_letter_code
_entity_poly.pdbx_strand_id
1 'polypeptide(L)'
;MEMNAIKAVYFVGIGGIGMSAIARYFLQKGLCVGGYDRTPSELTRKLQEEGARIHYEEDVEQIPSACRDKDTCLVVYTPAIPGEHAELAYFKTHYYGGIRKYQWVTVPLELHGKIVRRDGSE
;
A
#
# COMPACT_ATOMS: atom_id res chain seq x y z
N MET A 1 -10.17 -9.97 7.66
CA MET A 1 -9.94 -8.64 8.26
C MET A 1 -11.03 -7.69 7.84
N GLU A 2 -11.62 -7.03 8.77
CA GLU A 2 -12.65 -6.05 8.48
C GLU A 2 -12.04 -4.67 8.29
N MET A 3 -12.65 -3.86 7.45
CA MET A 3 -12.09 -2.55 7.12
C MET A 3 -11.95 -1.64 8.34
N ASN A 4 -12.88 -1.72 9.28
CA ASN A 4 -12.80 -0.88 10.46
C ASN A 4 -11.71 -1.30 11.45
N ALA A 5 -11.10 -2.45 11.24
CA ALA A 5 -9.97 -2.88 12.04
C ALA A 5 -8.63 -2.44 11.47
N ILE A 6 -8.63 -1.85 10.28
CA ILE A 6 -7.41 -1.41 9.62
C ILE A 6 -6.95 -0.10 10.24
N LYS A 7 -5.68 -0.03 10.61
CA LYS A 7 -5.07 1.16 11.19
C LYS A 7 -3.99 1.75 10.32
N ALA A 8 -3.48 0.97 9.38
CA ALA A 8 -2.40 1.41 8.50
C ALA A 8 -2.59 0.83 7.12
N VAL A 9 -2.10 1.54 6.12
CA VAL A 9 -2.14 1.09 4.74
C VAL A 9 -0.77 1.32 4.14
N TYR A 10 -0.22 0.31 3.51
CA TYR A 10 1.07 0.41 2.85
C TYR A 10 0.92 0.23 1.35
N PHE A 11 1.51 1.14 0.59
CA PHE A 11 1.39 1.15 -0.87
C PHE A 11 2.72 0.82 -1.50
N VAL A 12 2.74 -0.14 -2.41
CA VAL A 12 3.91 -0.40 -3.25
C VAL A 12 3.59 0.19 -4.61
N GLY A 13 4.23 1.33 -4.91
CA GLY A 13 3.93 2.12 -6.10
C GLY A 13 2.97 3.27 -5.81
N ILE A 14 3.17 3.95 -4.70
CA ILE A 14 2.21 4.95 -4.18
C ILE A 14 2.01 6.15 -5.10
N GLY A 15 2.99 6.45 -5.97
CA GLY A 15 2.94 7.63 -6.83
C GLY A 15 2.10 7.49 -8.08
N GLY A 16 1.54 6.31 -8.35
CA GLY A 16 0.63 6.16 -9.48
C GLY A 16 -0.63 6.99 -9.30
N ILE A 17 -1.24 7.39 -10.40
CA ILE A 17 -2.41 8.27 -10.35
C ILE A 17 -3.53 7.66 -9.51
N GLY A 18 -3.93 6.44 -9.81
CA GLY A 18 -4.96 5.77 -9.04
C GLY A 18 -4.53 5.47 -7.61
N MET A 19 -3.25 5.09 -7.44
CA MET A 19 -2.72 4.76 -6.12
C MET A 19 -2.69 5.97 -5.21
N SER A 20 -2.29 7.13 -5.74
CA SER A 20 -2.23 8.34 -4.91
C SER A 20 -3.60 8.78 -4.45
N ALA A 21 -4.62 8.60 -5.29
CA ALA A 21 -6.00 8.93 -4.90
C ALA A 21 -6.46 8.05 -3.75
N ILE A 22 -6.16 6.77 -3.81
CA ILE A 22 -6.54 5.83 -2.75
C ILE A 22 -5.76 6.14 -1.47
N ALA A 23 -4.48 6.49 -1.59
CA ALA A 23 -3.68 6.86 -0.44
C ALA A 23 -4.26 8.08 0.26
N ARG A 24 -4.67 9.08 -0.52
CA ARG A 24 -5.26 10.28 0.05
C ARG A 24 -6.57 9.97 0.76
N TYR A 25 -7.36 9.07 0.21
CA TYR A 25 -8.58 8.65 0.86
C TYR A 25 -8.31 8.12 2.27
N PHE A 26 -7.30 7.25 2.40
CA PHE A 26 -6.99 6.68 3.71
C PHE A 26 -6.36 7.70 4.65
N LEU A 27 -5.58 8.65 4.12
CA LEU A 27 -5.07 9.74 4.94
C LEU A 27 -6.22 10.55 5.54
N GLN A 28 -7.24 10.81 4.74
CA GLN A 28 -8.39 11.57 5.22
C GLN A 28 -9.19 10.80 6.26
N LYS A 29 -9.08 9.48 6.28
CA LYS A 29 -9.71 8.67 7.31
C LYS A 29 -8.88 8.60 8.59
N GLY A 30 -7.73 9.24 8.61
CA GLY A 30 -6.90 9.27 9.81
C GLY A 30 -6.01 8.06 9.98
N LEU A 31 -5.84 7.25 8.93
CA LEU A 31 -5.00 6.06 9.01
C LEU A 31 -3.55 6.41 8.76
N CYS A 32 -2.65 5.57 9.27
CA CYS A 32 -1.24 5.69 8.97
C CYS A 32 -1.01 5.18 7.55
N VAL A 33 -0.46 6.03 6.68
CA VAL A 33 -0.22 5.65 5.29
C VAL A 33 1.28 5.70 5.03
N GLY A 34 1.82 4.59 4.56
CA GLY A 34 3.20 4.51 4.14
C GLY A 34 3.27 3.99 2.72
N GLY A 35 4.40 4.13 2.09
CA GLY A 35 4.54 3.60 0.76
C GLY A 35 5.92 3.77 0.17
N TYR A 36 6.08 3.09 -0.95
CA TYR A 36 7.28 3.15 -1.76
C TYR A 36 6.91 3.60 -3.15
N ASP A 37 7.77 4.42 -3.75
CA ASP A 37 7.69 4.69 -5.17
C ASP A 37 9.10 4.80 -5.71
N ARG A 38 9.26 4.39 -6.95
CA ARG A 38 10.57 4.42 -7.59
C ARG A 38 11.05 5.84 -7.86
N THR A 39 10.11 6.77 -8.10
CA THR A 39 10.45 8.10 -8.57
C THR A 39 9.71 9.16 -7.78
N PRO A 40 10.42 10.12 -7.18
CA PRO A 40 9.74 11.27 -6.58
C PRO A 40 8.95 12.04 -7.64
N SER A 41 7.78 12.52 -7.25
CA SER A 41 6.91 13.25 -8.17
C SER A 41 6.12 14.28 -7.39
N GLU A 42 5.38 15.10 -8.12
CA GLU A 42 4.48 16.06 -7.49
C GLU A 42 3.42 15.36 -6.65
N LEU A 43 2.94 14.22 -7.14
CA LEU A 43 1.95 13.45 -6.39
C LEU A 43 2.52 12.92 -5.07
N THR A 44 3.73 12.35 -5.10
CA THR A 44 4.33 11.83 -3.87
C THR A 44 4.66 12.95 -2.91
N ARG A 45 5.10 14.10 -3.42
CA ARG A 45 5.41 15.25 -2.58
C ARG A 45 4.16 15.72 -1.83
N LYS A 46 3.05 15.82 -2.55
CA LYS A 46 1.80 16.24 -1.92
C LYS A 46 1.32 15.24 -0.87
N LEU A 47 1.46 13.96 -1.15
CA LEU A 47 1.09 12.95 -0.18
C LEU A 47 1.95 13.05 1.08
N GLN A 48 3.24 13.32 0.92
CA GLN A 48 4.11 13.50 2.08
C GLN A 48 3.71 14.73 2.89
N GLU A 49 3.31 15.81 2.22
CA GLU A 49 2.81 16.99 2.91
C GLU A 49 1.53 16.70 3.68
N GLU A 50 0.74 15.76 3.20
CA GLU A 50 -0.51 15.37 3.85
C GLU A 50 -0.32 14.31 4.91
N GLY A 51 0.90 13.84 5.12
CA GLY A 51 1.21 12.94 6.21
C GLY A 51 1.66 11.55 5.83
N ALA A 52 1.75 11.23 4.55
CA ALA A 52 2.21 9.91 4.13
C ALA A 52 3.72 9.76 4.34
N ARG A 53 4.14 8.57 4.72
CA ARG A 53 5.55 8.26 4.90
C ARG A 53 6.03 7.51 3.67
N ILE A 54 6.76 8.20 2.80
CA ILE A 54 7.16 7.64 1.51
C ILE A 54 8.68 7.56 1.43
N HIS A 55 9.18 6.46 0.91
CA HIS A 55 10.60 6.35 0.58
C HIS A 55 10.73 5.90 -0.87
N TYR A 56 11.93 6.10 -1.43
CA TYR A 56 12.15 5.93 -2.86
C TYR A 56 13.18 4.86 -3.17
N GLU A 57 13.65 4.16 -2.15
CA GLU A 57 14.56 3.04 -2.32
C GLU A 57 13.85 1.76 -1.93
N GLU A 58 14.11 0.70 -2.67
CA GLU A 58 13.55 -0.61 -2.37
C GLU A 58 14.26 -1.15 -1.14
N ASP A 59 13.68 -0.93 0.02
CA ASP A 59 14.34 -1.24 1.29
C ASP A 59 13.29 -1.61 2.34
N VAL A 60 13.26 -2.89 2.68
CA VAL A 60 12.31 -3.41 3.64
C VAL A 60 12.44 -2.72 5.01
N GLU A 61 13.65 -2.28 5.35
CA GLU A 61 13.87 -1.63 6.64
C GLU A 61 13.16 -0.29 6.76
N GLN A 62 12.77 0.31 5.64
CA GLN A 62 12.08 1.59 5.67
C GLN A 62 10.56 1.47 5.78
N ILE A 63 10.04 0.27 5.79
CA ILE A 63 8.61 0.07 6.01
C ILE A 63 8.27 0.51 7.43
N PRO A 64 7.33 1.45 7.61
CA PRO A 64 6.98 1.91 8.96
C PRO A 64 6.50 0.77 9.84
N SER A 65 6.82 0.85 11.13
CA SER A 65 6.43 -0.20 12.06
C SER A 65 4.91 -0.41 12.11
N ALA A 66 4.14 0.66 11.97
CA ALA A 66 2.69 0.56 11.95
C ALA A 66 2.18 -0.29 10.78
N CYS A 67 2.96 -0.39 9.71
CA CYS A 67 2.59 -1.16 8.55
C CYS A 67 3.07 -2.61 8.61
N ARG A 68 3.72 -2.99 9.70
CA ARG A 68 4.24 -4.36 9.85
C ARG A 68 3.31 -5.26 10.64
N ASP A 69 2.23 -4.73 11.17
CA ASP A 69 1.24 -5.52 11.90
C ASP A 69 0.26 -6.12 10.90
N LYS A 70 0.38 -7.43 10.69
CA LYS A 70 -0.43 -8.14 9.73
C LYS A 70 -1.93 -8.06 9.98
N ASP A 71 -2.31 -7.80 11.23
CA ASP A 71 -3.73 -7.80 11.60
C ASP A 71 -4.39 -6.44 11.36
N THR A 72 -3.61 -5.38 11.24
CA THR A 72 -4.15 -4.03 11.12
C THR A 72 -3.67 -3.28 9.90
N CYS A 73 -2.82 -3.87 9.07
CA CYS A 73 -2.29 -3.21 7.88
C CYS A 73 -2.86 -3.81 6.60
N LEU A 74 -3.31 -2.94 5.72
CA LEU A 74 -3.72 -3.31 4.37
C LEU A 74 -2.59 -2.99 3.42
N VAL A 75 -2.26 -3.92 2.54
CA VAL A 75 -1.22 -3.73 1.53
C VAL A 75 -1.87 -3.54 0.17
N VAL A 76 -1.51 -2.45 -0.49
CA VAL A 76 -2.07 -2.10 -1.80
C VAL A 76 -0.92 -2.02 -2.81
N TYR A 77 -1.08 -2.67 -3.95
CA TYR A 77 -0.05 -2.65 -4.98
C TYR A 77 -0.69 -2.75 -6.35
N THR A 78 0.07 -2.39 -7.40
CA THR A 78 -0.42 -2.45 -8.78
C THR A 78 0.22 -3.62 -9.50
N PRO A 79 -0.38 -4.08 -10.61
CA PRO A 79 0.25 -5.12 -11.43
C PRO A 79 1.58 -4.69 -12.03
N ALA A 80 1.89 -3.40 -12.05
CA ALA A 80 3.15 -2.91 -12.59
C ALA A 80 4.35 -3.25 -11.70
N ILE A 81 4.11 -3.62 -10.44
CA ILE A 81 5.20 -3.95 -9.51
C ILE A 81 5.61 -5.40 -9.74
N PRO A 82 6.90 -5.66 -10.02
CA PRO A 82 7.37 -7.04 -10.19
C PRO A 82 7.16 -7.86 -8.92
N GLY A 83 6.85 -9.13 -9.09
CA GLY A 83 6.61 -10.01 -7.94
C GLY A 83 7.84 -10.19 -7.06
N GLU A 84 9.04 -10.00 -7.62
CA GLU A 84 10.29 -10.12 -6.86
C GLU A 84 10.69 -8.82 -6.16
N HIS A 85 9.89 -7.77 -6.26
CA HIS A 85 10.17 -6.53 -5.53
C HIS A 85 10.32 -6.85 -4.05
N ALA A 86 11.41 -6.37 -3.44
CA ALA A 86 11.76 -6.79 -2.08
C ALA A 86 10.67 -6.52 -1.07
N GLU A 87 10.03 -5.37 -1.16
CA GLU A 87 8.99 -5.02 -0.19
C GLU A 87 7.72 -5.82 -0.42
N LEU A 88 7.34 -6.03 -1.69
CA LEU A 88 6.18 -6.86 -1.98
C LEU A 88 6.44 -8.29 -1.56
N ALA A 89 7.64 -8.80 -1.83
CA ALA A 89 8.03 -10.15 -1.41
C ALA A 89 8.01 -10.28 0.11
N TYR A 90 8.45 -9.25 0.82
CA TYR A 90 8.42 -9.25 2.28
C TYR A 90 7.00 -9.50 2.79
N PHE A 91 6.04 -8.73 2.27
CA PHE A 91 4.66 -8.89 2.71
C PHE A 91 4.11 -10.27 2.35
N LYS A 92 4.37 -10.73 1.14
CA LYS A 92 3.89 -12.04 0.72
C LYS A 92 4.49 -13.16 1.54
N THR A 93 5.81 -13.10 1.78
CA THR A 93 6.50 -14.16 2.50
C THR A 93 6.11 -14.21 3.97
N HIS A 94 6.02 -13.06 4.61
CA HIS A 94 5.76 -13.01 6.05
C HIS A 94 4.30 -13.23 6.40
N TYR A 95 3.40 -12.93 5.49
CA TYR A 95 2.00 -12.87 5.82
C TYR A 95 1.12 -13.79 5.02
N TYR A 96 1.71 -14.45 4.02
CA TYR A 96 1.00 -15.48 3.31
C TYR A 96 1.35 -16.87 3.74
N GLY A 97 2.50 -17.13 4.19
CA GLY A 97 3.04 -18.41 4.60
C GLY A 97 2.03 -19.52 4.92
N GLY A 98 1.13 -19.80 4.04
CA GLY A 98 0.08 -20.76 4.24
C GLY A 98 -1.07 -20.24 5.08
N ILE A 99 -0.88 -19.16 5.79
CA ILE A 99 -1.92 -18.53 6.59
C ILE A 99 -2.04 -17.10 6.12
N ARG A 100 -3.21 -16.77 5.63
CA ARG A 100 -3.42 -15.43 5.13
C ARG A 100 -3.46 -14.45 6.27
N LYS A 101 -2.55 -13.51 6.22
CA LYS A 101 -2.40 -12.54 7.29
C LYS A 101 -2.76 -11.12 6.86
N TYR A 102 -2.39 -10.75 5.63
CA TYR A 102 -2.71 -9.44 5.08
C TYR A 102 -3.88 -9.53 4.14
N GLN A 103 -4.60 -8.43 4.06
CA GLN A 103 -5.57 -8.24 3.00
C GLN A 103 -4.84 -7.61 1.82
N TRP A 104 -4.85 -8.30 0.70
CA TRP A 104 -4.22 -7.82 -0.52
C TRP A 104 -5.25 -7.10 -1.37
N VAL A 105 -4.84 -5.96 -1.90
CA VAL A 105 -5.67 -5.27 -2.88
C VAL A 105 -4.78 -4.90 -4.05
N THR A 106 -5.12 -5.38 -5.23
CA THR A 106 -4.44 -5.03 -6.46
C THR A 106 -5.30 -4.00 -7.17
N VAL A 107 -4.70 -2.87 -7.55
CA VAL A 107 -5.43 -1.83 -8.26
C VAL A 107 -5.04 -1.88 -9.73
N PRO A 108 -5.95 -2.31 -10.62
CA PRO A 108 -5.68 -2.27 -12.06
C PRO A 108 -5.47 -0.83 -12.51
N LEU A 109 -4.58 -0.65 -13.46
CA LEU A 109 -4.22 0.69 -13.92
C LEU A 109 -5.41 1.45 -14.50
N GLU A 110 -6.36 0.74 -15.08
CA GLU A 110 -7.54 1.35 -15.70
C GLU A 110 -8.65 1.69 -14.69
N LEU A 111 -8.50 1.29 -13.43
CA LEU A 111 -9.53 1.55 -12.41
C LEU A 111 -9.04 2.60 -11.43
N HIS A 112 -8.82 3.79 -11.93
CA HIS A 112 -8.28 4.88 -11.11
C HIS A 112 -9.19 5.21 -9.93
N GLY A 113 -8.60 5.28 -8.75
CA GLY A 113 -9.32 5.71 -7.55
C GLY A 113 -10.23 4.66 -6.94
N LYS A 114 -10.21 3.43 -7.45
CA LYS A 114 -11.03 2.35 -6.92
C LYS A 114 -10.16 1.26 -6.32
N ILE A 115 -10.70 0.61 -5.30
CA ILE A 115 -10.06 -0.55 -4.67
C ILE A 115 -10.78 -1.79 -5.19
N VAL A 116 -10.02 -2.71 -5.78
CA VAL A 116 -10.55 -3.98 -6.22
C VAL A 116 -10.20 -5.02 -5.17
N ARG A 117 -11.20 -5.60 -4.55
CA ARG A 117 -11.01 -6.57 -3.48
C ARG A 117 -10.48 -7.89 -4.03
N ARG A 118 -9.92 -8.70 -3.14
CA ARG A 118 -9.36 -9.98 -3.53
C ARG A 118 -10.35 -10.89 -4.25
N ASP A 119 -11.61 -10.78 -3.90
CA ASP A 119 -12.66 -11.60 -4.51
C ASP A 119 -13.19 -11.02 -5.82
N GLY A 120 -12.63 -9.91 -6.28
CA GLY A 120 -13.03 -9.29 -7.53
C GLY A 120 -14.14 -8.27 -7.39
N SER A 121 -14.67 -8.06 -6.19
CA SER A 121 -15.71 -7.06 -5.98
C SER A 121 -15.09 -5.69 -5.71
N GLU A 122 -15.90 -4.66 -5.83
CA GLU A 122 -15.46 -3.29 -5.55
C GLU A 122 -16.09 -2.74 -4.28
#